data_5bc69ebcf3e61cafcc908b88cb1a0296
#
_entry.id   5bc69ebcf3e61cafcc908b88cb1a0296
#
_cell.length_a   1.000
_cell.length_b   1.000
_cell.length_c   1.000
_cell.angle_alpha   90.00
_cell.angle_beta   90.00
_cell.angle_gamma   90.00
#
_symmetry.space_group_name_H-M   'P 1'
#
loop_
_entity.id
_entity.type
_entity.pdbx_description
1 polymer ?
#
loop_
_entity_poly.entity_id
_entity_poly.type
_entity_poly.pdbx_seq_one_letter_code
_entity_poly.pdbx_strand_id
1 'polypeptide(L)' 'MESFTKILILENEMEAQRLSAILDEEDIPHVVRSYRDSMYDGIFQQAKGWGHLEAPEKYREQVLAIYDKMKG' A
#
# COMPACT_ATOMS: atom_id res chain seq x y z
N MET A 1 6.61 5.45 19.34
CA MET A 1 7.06 5.12 17.99
C MET A 1 5.96 4.35 17.29
N GLU A 2 5.63 4.79 16.09
CA GLU A 2 4.53 4.17 15.37
C GLU A 2 5.00 3.07 14.46
N SER A 3 4.28 1.96 14.47
CA SER A 3 4.56 0.85 13.60
C SER A 3 3.76 0.99 12.32
N PHE A 4 4.36 0.58 11.22
CA PHE A 4 3.66 0.53 9.94
C PHE A 4 2.91 -0.79 9.85
N THR A 5 1.64 -0.71 9.50
CA THR A 5 0.82 -1.90 9.34
C THR A 5 0.27 -1.95 7.93
N LYS A 6 -0.10 -3.14 7.51
CA LYS A 6 -0.69 -3.31 6.18
C LYS A 6 -2.08 -2.69 6.17
N ILE A 7 -2.28 -1.74 5.26
CA ILE A 7 -3.56 -1.03 5.17
C ILE A 7 -4.45 -1.63 4.09
N LEU A 8 -3.88 -1.85 2.90
CA LEU A 8 -4.67 -2.36 1.80
C LEU A 8 -3.79 -3.08 0.79
N ILE A 9 -4.45 -3.85 -0.07
CA ILE A 9 -3.80 -4.59 -1.14
C ILE A 9 -3.84 -3.75 -2.39
N LEU A 10 -2.70 -3.69 -3.09
CA LEU A 10 -2.59 -2.97 -4.35
C LEU A 10 -2.67 -3.97 -5.49
N GLU A 11 -3.44 -3.63 -6.52
CA GLU A 11 -3.70 -4.58 -7.60
C GLU A 11 -2.69 -4.49 -8.74
N ASN A 12 -2.04 -3.35 -8.88
CA ASN A 12 -1.03 -3.18 -9.91
C ASN A 12 -0.11 -2.02 -9.58
N GLU A 13 0.95 -1.90 -10.37
CA GLU A 13 1.95 -0.87 -10.10
C GLU A 13 1.42 0.54 -10.29
N MET A 14 0.56 0.72 -11.27
CA MET A 14 0.00 2.05 -11.54
C MET A 14 -0.80 2.55 -10.34
N GLU A 15 -1.59 1.66 -9.76
CA GLU A 15 -2.35 1.97 -8.56
C GLU A 15 -1.43 2.39 -7.43
N ALA A 16 -0.35 1.64 -7.26
CA ALA A 16 0.62 1.93 -6.22
C ALA A 16 1.24 3.31 -6.40
N GLN A 17 1.62 3.63 -7.63
CA GLN A 17 2.25 4.91 -7.89
C GLN A 17 1.30 6.07 -7.66
N ARG A 18 0.06 5.93 -8.08
CA ARG A 18 -0.94 6.97 -7.90
C ARG A 18 -1.22 7.23 -6.44
N LEU A 19 -1.44 6.15 -5.70
CA LEU A 19 -1.74 6.28 -4.29
C LEU A 19 -0.56 6.89 -3.54
N SER A 20 0.64 6.42 -3.85
CA SER A 20 1.83 6.92 -3.20
C SER A 20 2.00 8.43 -3.44
N ALA A 21 1.74 8.87 -4.67
CA ALA A 21 1.86 10.29 -4.99
C ALA A 21 0.89 11.13 -4.18
N ILE A 22 -0.35 10.64 -4.04
CA ILE A 22 -1.34 11.37 -3.27
C ILE A 22 -0.97 11.41 -1.80
N LEU A 23 -0.49 10.30 -1.27
CA LEU A 23 -0.11 10.25 0.13
C LEU A 23 1.09 11.15 0.41
N ASP A 24 2.00 11.25 -0.56
CA ASP A 24 3.12 12.18 -0.42
C ASP A 24 2.63 13.62 -0.33
N GLU A 25 1.63 13.97 -1.13
CA GLU A 25 1.08 15.31 -1.10
C GLU A 25 0.37 15.61 0.22
N GLU A 26 -0.17 14.58 0.84
CA GLU A 26 -0.87 14.73 2.11
C GLU A 26 0.07 14.58 3.31
N ASP A 27 1.36 14.40 3.04
CA ASP A 27 2.36 14.21 4.09
C ASP A 27 2.06 13.01 4.98
N ILE A 28 1.53 11.96 4.38
CA ILE A 28 1.24 10.73 5.10
C ILE A 28 2.40 9.74 4.89
N PRO A 29 3.09 9.37 5.95
CA PRO A 29 4.16 8.39 5.81
C PRO A 29 3.59 7.03 5.40
N HIS A 30 4.27 6.38 4.46
CA HIS A 30 3.78 5.11 3.96
C HIS A 30 4.92 4.34 3.31
N VAL A 31 4.70 3.05 3.10
CA VAL A 31 5.63 2.17 2.41
C VAL A 31 4.84 1.33 1.43
N VAL A 32 5.35 1.24 0.21
CA VAL A 32 4.75 0.37 -0.80
C VAL A 32 5.64 -0.86 -0.91
N ARG A 33 5.02 -2.03 -0.74
CA ARG A 33 5.75 -3.28 -0.84
C ARG A 33 5.20 -4.12 -1.98
N SER A 34 6.09 -4.50 -2.88
CA SER A 34 5.72 -5.32 -4.03
C SER A 34 5.98 -6.77 -3.70
N TYR A 35 5.02 -7.61 -4.00
CA TYR A 35 5.18 -9.05 -3.78
C TYR A 35 6.20 -9.67 -4.71
N ARG A 36 6.52 -8.97 -5.77
CA ARG A 36 7.55 -9.43 -6.69
C ARG A 36 8.87 -9.68 -6.00
N ASP A 37 9.19 -8.81 -5.06
CA ASP A 37 10.45 -8.91 -4.35
C ASP A 37 10.50 -10.13 -3.46
N SER A 38 9.34 -10.66 -3.11
CA SER A 38 9.25 -11.80 -2.22
C SER A 38 9.45 -13.13 -2.94
N MET A 39 9.47 -13.09 -4.26
CA MET A 39 9.58 -14.32 -5.04
C MET A 39 10.85 -15.08 -4.78
N TYR A 40 11.88 -14.38 -4.38
CA TYR A 40 13.16 -15.02 -4.10
C TYR A 40 13.07 -16.00 -2.95
N ASP A 41 12.14 -15.78 -2.05
CA ASP A 41 12.01 -16.63 -0.89
C ASP A 41 11.14 -17.84 -1.13
N GLY A 42 10.46 -17.87 -2.26
CA GLY A 42 9.62 -19.00 -2.62
C GLY A 42 8.41 -19.19 -1.74
N ILE A 43 7.97 -18.15 -1.06
CA ILE A 43 6.85 -18.27 -0.13
C ILE A 43 5.71 -17.34 -0.48
N PHE A 44 5.66 -16.92 -1.70
CA PHE A 44 4.69 -15.92 -2.12
C PHE A 44 3.44 -16.51 -2.78
N GLN A 45 3.39 -17.80 -2.91
CA GLN A 45 2.38 -18.45 -3.74
C GLN A 45 0.96 -18.03 -3.44
N GLN A 46 0.69 -17.69 -2.21
CA GLN A 46 -0.67 -17.34 -1.83
C GLN A 46 -0.94 -15.85 -1.84
N ALA A 47 0.04 -15.06 -2.23
CA ALA A 47 -0.14 -13.61 -2.25
C ALA A 47 -1.12 -13.22 -3.34
N LYS A 48 -2.04 -12.32 -3.01
CA LYS A 48 -2.97 -11.79 -3.98
C LYS A 48 -2.62 -10.35 -4.30
N GLY A 49 -2.86 -9.97 -5.56
CA GLY A 49 -2.58 -8.62 -5.98
C GLY A 49 -1.12 -8.43 -6.29
N TRP A 50 -0.77 -7.19 -6.56
CA TRP A 50 0.59 -6.82 -6.93
C TRP A 50 1.46 -6.60 -5.70
N GLY A 51 0.87 -6.08 -4.65
CA GLY A 51 1.59 -5.76 -3.43
C GLY A 51 0.64 -5.18 -2.42
N HIS A 52 1.20 -4.45 -1.45
CA HIS A 52 0.33 -3.81 -0.45
C HIS A 52 0.95 -2.50 0.01
N LEU A 53 0.11 -1.69 0.65
CA LEU A 53 0.53 -0.42 1.23
C LEU A 53 0.55 -0.53 2.74
N GLU A 54 1.63 -0.04 3.35
CA GLU A 54 1.76 0.03 4.80
C GLU A 54 1.82 1.47 5.24
N ALA A 55 1.20 1.75 6.36
CA ALA A 55 1.21 3.09 6.95
C ALA A 55 0.92 2.96 8.43
N PRO A 56 1.20 4.01 9.22
CA PRO A 56 0.84 3.96 10.62
C PRO A 56 -0.68 3.80 10.78
N GLU A 57 -1.07 3.06 11.79
CA GLU A 57 -2.47 2.71 11.99
C GLU A 57 -3.37 3.95 12.08
N LYS A 58 -2.86 5.02 12.62
CA LYS A 58 -3.68 6.22 12.79
C LYS A 58 -4.11 6.82 11.46
N TYR A 59 -3.45 6.47 10.38
CA TYR A 59 -3.80 6.97 9.05
C TYR A 59 -4.68 6.02 8.26
N ARG A 60 -5.06 4.89 8.85
CA ARG A 60 -5.80 3.86 8.13
C ARG A 60 -7.04 4.40 7.44
N GLU A 61 -7.87 5.09 8.18
CA GLU A 61 -9.12 5.59 7.61
C GLU A 61 -8.87 6.60 6.50
N GLN A 62 -7.88 7.46 6.72
CA GLN A 62 -7.57 8.47 5.73
C GLN A 62 -7.04 7.84 4.44
N VAL A 63 -6.16 6.86 4.59
CA VAL A 63 -5.61 6.17 3.42
C VAL A 63 -6.70 5.44 2.65
N LEU A 64 -7.58 4.75 3.37
CA LEU A 64 -8.66 4.02 2.73
C LEU A 64 -9.61 4.96 1.99
N ALA A 65 -9.90 6.12 2.58
CA ALA A 65 -10.76 7.09 1.93
C ALA A 65 -10.14 7.62 0.65
N ILE A 66 -8.84 7.90 0.70
CA ILE A 66 -8.12 8.39 -0.47
C ILE A 66 -8.12 7.32 -1.58
N TYR A 67 -7.87 6.09 -1.20
CA TYR A 67 -7.83 5.01 -2.17
C TYR A 67 -9.19 4.81 -2.83
N ASP A 68 -10.24 4.88 -2.03
CA ASP A 68 -11.59 4.72 -2.54
C ASP A 68 -11.94 5.81 -3.55
N LYS A 69 -11.57 7.04 -3.24
CA LYS A 69 -11.77 8.15 -4.15
C LYS A 69 -10.99 7.96 -5.45
N MET A 70 -9.79 7.47 -5.31
CA MET A 70 -8.93 7.27 -6.47
C MET A 70 -9.54 6.25 -7.42
N LYS A 71 -10.11 5.21 -6.87
CA LYS A 71 -10.71 4.15 -7.69
C LYS A 71 -12.07 4.52 -8.22
N GLY A 72 -12.78 5.29 -7.46
CA GLY A 72 -14.14 5.67 -7.79
C GLY A 72 -14.22 6.69 -8.87
#